data_5f0570ef1ad36162bda46165a658e882
#
_entry.id   5f0570ef1ad36162bda46165a658e882
#
_cell.length_a   1.000
_cell.length_b   1.000
_cell.length_c   1.000
_cell.angle_alpha   90.00
_cell.angle_beta   90.00
_cell.angle_gamma   90.00
#
_symmetry.space_group_name_H-M   'P 1'
#
loop_
_entity.id
_entity.type
_entity.pdbx_description
1 polymer ?
#
loop_
_entity_poly.entity_id
_entity_poly.type
_entity_poly.pdbx_seq_one_letter_code
_entity_poly.pdbx_strand_id
1 'polypeptide(L)'
;MFSQKKYGYQTVIREYGRDREKTEKLLKTVGKAILLLEDIRETEEEYPLAVFSAEVSGNPHYFDQGTTGGQLLVHGMCYATEEDYPANAHQWRELLLSNGIVPDNISSIVHIYGLRLQVDGDWHPAYDTFCRRQEPCAVTMENLQELTAVQPTGDLSLIHI
;
A
#
# COMPACT_ATOMS: atom_id res chain seq x y z
N MET A 1 10.47 -20.07 9.78
CA MET A 1 9.68 -19.70 8.58
C MET A 1 9.66 -20.82 7.54
N PHE A 2 10.75 -21.18 6.89
CA PHE A 2 10.74 -22.15 5.77
C PHE A 2 10.78 -23.64 6.15
N SER A 3 11.19 -24.00 7.35
CA SER A 3 11.27 -25.40 7.80
C SER A 3 9.92 -26.14 7.79
N GLN A 4 8.81 -25.42 7.94
CA GLN A 4 7.44 -25.98 7.92
C GLN A 4 6.76 -25.89 6.55
N LYS A 5 7.45 -25.43 5.49
CA LYS A 5 6.89 -25.19 4.15
C LYS A 5 5.68 -24.25 4.14
N LYS A 6 5.64 -23.30 5.10
CA LYS A 6 4.61 -22.26 5.25
C LYS A 6 5.21 -20.87 4.93
N TYR A 7 4.42 -19.84 5.07
CA TYR A 7 4.87 -18.43 5.05
C TYR A 7 5.77 -18.07 3.85
N GLY A 8 5.23 -18.23 2.64
CA GLY A 8 5.94 -17.83 1.40
C GLY A 8 6.93 -18.87 0.86
N TYR A 9 7.01 -20.06 1.44
CA TYR A 9 7.88 -21.13 0.94
C TYR A 9 7.67 -21.41 -0.55
N GLN A 10 6.42 -21.53 -1.01
CA GLN A 10 6.09 -21.79 -2.42
C GLN A 10 6.57 -20.65 -3.34
N THR A 11 6.45 -19.42 -2.90
CA THR A 11 6.95 -18.25 -3.63
C THR A 11 8.47 -18.32 -3.79
N VAL A 12 9.20 -18.64 -2.72
CA VAL A 12 10.66 -18.78 -2.77
C VAL A 12 11.08 -19.91 -3.70
N ILE A 13 10.45 -21.09 -3.63
CA ILE A 13 10.79 -22.21 -4.50
C ILE A 13 10.54 -21.90 -5.96
N ARG A 14 9.43 -21.23 -6.27
CA ARG A 14 9.11 -20.79 -7.64
C ARG A 14 10.15 -19.82 -8.19
N GLU A 15 10.53 -18.80 -7.41
CA GLU A 15 11.53 -17.83 -7.84
C GLU A 15 12.93 -18.45 -7.95
N TYR A 16 13.30 -19.33 -7.00
CA TYR A 16 14.56 -20.05 -7.04
C TYR A 16 14.71 -20.94 -8.27
N GLY A 17 13.63 -21.56 -8.71
CA GLY A 17 13.61 -22.35 -9.96
C GLY A 17 13.75 -21.50 -11.23
N ARG A 18 13.45 -20.19 -11.15
CA ARG A 18 13.61 -19.26 -12.26
C ARG A 18 14.98 -18.61 -12.32
N ASP A 19 15.44 -18.10 -11.18
CA ASP A 19 16.71 -17.38 -11.07
C ASP A 19 17.22 -17.46 -9.63
N ARG A 20 18.25 -18.27 -9.43
CA ARG A 20 18.84 -18.52 -8.13
C ARG A 20 19.49 -17.27 -7.52
N GLU A 21 20.30 -16.55 -8.30
CA GLU A 21 21.04 -15.38 -7.81
C GLU A 21 20.09 -14.26 -7.40
N LYS A 22 19.09 -14.01 -8.24
CA LYS A 22 18.03 -13.03 -7.95
C LYS A 22 17.24 -13.41 -6.70
N THR A 23 16.95 -14.70 -6.50
CA THR A 23 16.24 -15.17 -5.32
C THR A 23 17.08 -15.03 -4.04
N GLU A 24 18.37 -15.31 -4.09
CA GLU A 24 19.27 -15.08 -2.97
C GLU A 24 19.33 -13.61 -2.58
N LYS A 25 19.39 -12.70 -3.58
CA LYS A 25 19.32 -11.24 -3.35
C LYS A 25 17.99 -10.82 -2.74
N LEU A 26 16.88 -11.34 -3.27
CA LEU A 26 15.53 -11.10 -2.75
C LEU A 26 15.43 -11.50 -1.26
N LEU A 27 15.88 -12.68 -0.90
CA LEU A 27 15.84 -13.18 0.47
C LEU A 27 16.71 -12.33 1.42
N LYS A 28 17.89 -11.91 0.97
CA LYS A 28 18.75 -10.99 1.74
C LYS A 28 18.06 -9.64 1.98
N THR A 29 17.38 -9.10 0.97
CA THR A 29 16.66 -7.83 1.06
C THR A 29 15.47 -7.96 2.02
N VAL A 30 14.67 -9.01 1.89
CA VAL A 30 13.55 -9.27 2.82
C VAL A 30 14.05 -9.51 4.25
N GLY A 31 15.17 -10.21 4.43
CA GLY A 31 15.79 -10.40 5.74
C GLY A 31 16.20 -9.07 6.40
N LYS A 32 16.80 -8.14 5.64
CA LYS A 32 17.11 -6.79 6.13
C LYS A 32 15.84 -6.02 6.52
N ALA A 33 14.78 -6.14 5.70
CA ALA A 33 13.50 -5.50 6.00
C ALA A 33 12.90 -5.99 7.32
N ILE A 34 12.94 -7.30 7.58
CA ILE A 34 12.43 -7.87 8.83
C ILE A 34 13.22 -7.37 10.04
N LEU A 35 14.54 -7.26 9.95
CA LEU A 35 15.37 -6.70 11.02
C LEU A 35 15.04 -5.23 11.29
N LEU A 36 14.87 -4.42 10.24
CA LEU A 36 14.47 -3.01 10.40
C LEU A 36 13.07 -2.87 11.01
N LEU A 37 12.14 -3.80 10.71
CA LEU A 37 10.81 -3.82 11.34
C LEU A 37 10.88 -4.08 12.85
N GLU A 38 11.84 -4.86 13.33
CA GLU A 38 12.04 -5.07 14.76
C GLU A 38 12.45 -3.76 15.44
N ASP A 39 13.35 -3.01 14.83
CA ASP A 39 13.78 -1.68 15.32
C ASP A 39 12.63 -0.67 15.32
N ILE A 40 11.83 -0.62 14.24
CA ILE A 40 10.66 0.28 14.12
C ILE A 40 9.62 -0.01 15.21
N ARG A 41 9.33 -1.27 15.49
CA ARG A 41 8.39 -1.67 16.56
C ARG A 41 8.86 -1.23 17.95
N GLU A 42 10.16 -1.19 18.20
CA GLU A 42 10.73 -0.75 19.47
C GLU A 42 10.63 0.77 19.65
N THR A 43 10.71 1.55 18.56
CA THR A 43 10.67 3.02 18.60
C THR A 43 9.26 3.59 18.58
N GLU A 44 8.26 2.80 18.24
CA GLU A 44 6.86 3.24 18.00
C GLU A 44 6.75 4.35 16.93
N GLU A 45 7.75 4.46 16.05
CA GLU A 45 7.73 5.42 14.94
C GLU A 45 6.96 4.88 13.75
N GLU A 46 6.18 5.74 13.10
CA GLU A 46 5.51 5.41 11.83
C GLU A 46 6.48 5.60 10.66
N TYR A 47 6.61 4.59 9.82
CA TYR A 47 7.54 4.58 8.69
C TYR A 47 6.79 4.45 7.36
N PRO A 48 6.79 5.45 6.46
CA PRO A 48 6.15 5.33 5.15
C PRO A 48 6.70 4.15 4.34
N LEU A 49 5.84 3.33 3.76
CA LEU A 49 6.23 2.12 3.00
C LEU A 49 7.25 2.42 1.89
N ALA A 50 7.07 3.53 1.18
CA ALA A 50 8.00 3.93 0.10
C ALA A 50 9.39 4.26 0.64
N VAL A 51 9.49 4.95 1.80
CA VAL A 51 10.76 5.27 2.45
C VAL A 51 11.44 4.01 2.97
N PHE A 52 10.68 3.17 3.69
CA PHE A 52 11.13 1.86 4.14
C PHE A 52 11.67 0.99 2.99
N SER A 53 10.91 0.92 1.88
CA SER A 53 11.29 0.16 0.69
C SER A 53 12.59 0.69 0.06
N ALA A 54 12.71 2.03 -0.05
CA ALA A 54 13.89 2.68 -0.63
C ALA A 54 15.13 2.45 0.23
N GLU A 55 15.03 2.57 1.55
CA GLU A 55 16.13 2.37 2.49
C GLU A 55 16.68 0.94 2.43
N VAL A 56 15.80 -0.06 2.42
CA VAL A 56 16.21 -1.46 2.43
C VAL A 56 16.72 -1.95 1.09
N SER A 57 16.09 -1.51 -0.02
CA SER A 57 16.31 -2.08 -1.36
C SER A 57 16.89 -1.11 -2.39
N GLY A 58 16.84 0.21 -2.13
CA GLY A 58 17.11 1.26 -3.10
C GLY A 58 15.94 1.54 -4.07
N ASN A 59 14.80 0.84 -3.93
CA ASN A 59 13.62 1.02 -4.78
C ASN A 59 12.37 1.27 -3.91
N PRO A 60 11.71 2.44 -4.00
CA PRO A 60 10.55 2.77 -3.19
C PRO A 60 9.34 1.85 -3.41
N HIS A 61 9.27 1.13 -4.53
CA HIS A 61 8.20 0.21 -4.90
C HIS A 61 8.52 -1.27 -4.65
N TYR A 62 9.63 -1.55 -3.95
CA TYR A 62 10.10 -2.92 -3.79
C TYR A 62 9.14 -3.80 -2.97
N PHE A 63 8.48 -3.22 -1.98
CA PHE A 63 7.56 -3.91 -1.10
C PHE A 63 6.08 -3.58 -1.34
N ASP A 64 5.75 -2.99 -2.50
CA ASP A 64 4.36 -2.71 -2.87
C ASP A 64 3.52 -4.00 -2.90
N GLN A 65 2.22 -3.84 -2.65
CA GLN A 65 1.26 -4.93 -2.78
C GLN A 65 1.34 -5.56 -4.17
N GLY A 66 1.45 -6.89 -4.23
CA GLY A 66 1.56 -7.64 -5.50
C GLY A 66 2.98 -7.89 -5.97
N THR A 67 4.01 -7.20 -5.45
CA THR A 67 5.40 -7.53 -5.72
C THR A 67 5.83 -8.80 -4.96
N THR A 68 6.82 -9.53 -5.49
CA THR A 68 7.37 -10.70 -4.78
C THR A 68 8.02 -10.29 -3.45
N GLY A 69 8.65 -9.11 -3.40
CA GLY A 69 9.22 -8.54 -2.17
C GLY A 69 8.15 -8.27 -1.13
N GLY A 70 7.06 -7.58 -1.51
CA GLY A 70 5.93 -7.28 -0.63
C GLY A 70 5.25 -8.54 -0.10
N GLN A 71 5.01 -9.54 -0.96
CA GLN A 71 4.46 -10.83 -0.54
C GLN A 71 5.33 -11.52 0.52
N LEU A 72 6.65 -11.56 0.33
CA LEU A 72 7.56 -12.20 1.28
C LEU A 72 7.72 -11.40 2.57
N LEU A 73 7.70 -10.07 2.51
CA LEU A 73 7.70 -9.21 3.70
C LEU A 73 6.46 -9.51 4.57
N VAL A 74 5.27 -9.50 3.97
CA VAL A 74 4.00 -9.80 4.66
C VAL A 74 4.01 -11.21 5.24
N HIS A 75 4.52 -12.22 4.52
CA HIS A 75 4.71 -13.55 5.10
C HIS A 75 5.67 -13.55 6.31
N GLY A 76 6.69 -12.69 6.30
CA GLY A 76 7.59 -12.50 7.44
C GLY A 76 6.88 -11.88 8.65
N MET A 77 6.06 -10.84 8.42
CA MET A 77 5.23 -10.23 9.45
C MET A 77 4.25 -11.24 10.06
N CYS A 78 3.49 -11.97 9.23
CA CYS A 78 2.57 -13.02 9.70
C CYS A 78 3.28 -14.13 10.51
N TYR A 79 4.51 -14.46 10.14
CA TYR A 79 5.30 -15.42 10.92
C TYR A 79 5.67 -14.88 12.30
N ALA A 80 6.02 -13.60 12.39
CA ALA A 80 6.42 -12.96 13.64
C ALA A 80 5.23 -12.71 14.60
N THR A 81 4.03 -12.46 14.05
CA THR A 81 2.80 -12.19 14.82
C THR A 81 1.90 -13.42 14.99
N GLU A 82 2.26 -14.54 14.37
CA GLU A 82 1.44 -15.79 14.32
C GLU A 82 0.06 -15.57 13.66
N GLU A 83 -0.06 -14.56 12.78
CA GLU A 83 -1.29 -14.24 12.07
C GLU A 83 -1.38 -14.95 10.71
N ASP A 84 -2.61 -15.07 10.20
CA ASP A 84 -2.86 -15.57 8.86
C ASP A 84 -2.50 -14.54 7.79
N TYR A 85 -2.18 -15.02 6.58
CA TYR A 85 -1.89 -14.15 5.46
C TYR A 85 -3.13 -13.34 5.05
N PRO A 86 -3.02 -12.01 4.82
CA PRO A 86 -4.14 -11.14 4.47
C PRO A 86 -4.93 -11.63 3.26
N ALA A 87 -6.25 -11.75 3.39
CA ALA A 87 -7.13 -12.20 2.32
C ALA A 87 -7.52 -11.07 1.34
N ASN A 88 -7.36 -9.81 1.73
CA ASN A 88 -7.72 -8.64 0.93
C ASN A 88 -6.81 -7.44 1.21
N ALA A 89 -6.96 -6.37 0.43
CA ALA A 89 -6.15 -5.17 0.54
C ALA A 89 -6.29 -4.43 1.88
N HIS A 90 -7.49 -4.47 2.49
CA HIS A 90 -7.73 -3.85 3.79
C HIS A 90 -6.91 -4.54 4.88
N GLN A 91 -6.99 -5.87 4.99
CA GLN A 91 -6.21 -6.65 5.95
C GLN A 91 -4.70 -6.52 5.71
N TRP A 92 -4.26 -6.43 4.43
CA TRP A 92 -2.87 -6.16 4.08
C TRP A 92 -2.41 -4.81 4.65
N ARG A 93 -3.24 -3.78 4.50
CA ARG A 93 -2.97 -2.45 5.05
C ARG A 93 -2.92 -2.47 6.59
N GLU A 94 -3.90 -3.10 7.24
CA GLU A 94 -3.94 -3.22 8.70
C GLU A 94 -2.70 -3.92 9.25
N LEU A 95 -2.25 -5.00 8.60
CA LEU A 95 -1.03 -5.69 8.99
C LEU A 95 0.22 -4.81 8.87
N LEU A 96 0.33 -3.98 7.83
CA LEU A 96 1.43 -3.02 7.73
C LEU A 96 1.38 -1.99 8.85
N LEU A 97 0.22 -1.38 9.08
CA LEU A 97 0.02 -0.38 10.13
C LEU A 97 0.33 -0.92 11.53
N SER A 98 -0.12 -2.13 11.84
CA SER A 98 0.18 -2.78 13.13
C SER A 98 1.68 -3.09 13.32
N ASN A 99 2.47 -3.05 12.24
CA ASN A 99 3.92 -3.20 12.26
C ASN A 99 4.67 -1.86 12.09
N GLY A 100 3.99 -0.72 12.26
CA GLY A 100 4.59 0.62 12.15
C GLY A 100 4.84 1.09 10.72
N ILE A 101 4.36 0.37 9.70
CA ILE A 101 4.52 0.77 8.29
C ILE A 101 3.23 1.41 7.79
N VAL A 102 3.34 2.67 7.37
CA VAL A 102 2.23 3.42 6.76
C VAL A 102 2.24 3.21 5.25
N PRO A 103 1.23 2.54 4.68
CA PRO A 103 1.09 2.42 3.23
C PRO A 103 0.91 3.80 2.59
N ASP A 104 1.58 4.03 1.47
CA ASP A 104 1.45 5.29 0.73
C ASP A 104 0.07 5.38 0.06
N ASN A 105 -0.73 6.35 0.52
CA ASN A 105 -2.05 6.67 -0.04
C ASN A 105 -1.99 7.81 -1.06
N ILE A 106 -0.87 8.54 -1.12
CA ILE A 106 -0.71 9.73 -1.97
C ILE A 106 -0.48 9.33 -3.43
N SER A 107 0.16 8.18 -3.66
CA SER A 107 0.44 7.66 -5.01
C SER A 107 -0.80 7.16 -5.76
N SER A 108 -1.89 6.85 -5.06
CA SER A 108 -3.16 6.44 -5.68
C SER A 108 -3.99 7.68 -6.02
N ILE A 109 -4.11 7.97 -7.31
CA ILE A 109 -4.81 9.14 -7.84
C ILE A 109 -6.07 8.70 -8.60
N VAL A 110 -7.18 9.36 -8.31
CA VAL A 110 -8.44 9.22 -9.06
C VAL A 110 -8.73 10.53 -9.80
N HIS A 111 -8.98 10.45 -11.09
CA HIS A 111 -9.45 11.59 -11.86
C HIS A 111 -10.97 11.69 -11.76
N ILE A 112 -11.46 12.86 -11.37
CA ILE A 112 -12.88 13.13 -11.23
C ILE A 112 -13.30 14.30 -12.14
N TYR A 113 -14.57 14.27 -12.60
CA TYR A 113 -15.20 15.31 -13.37
C TYR A 113 -16.67 15.42 -12.99
N GLY A 114 -17.18 16.64 -12.81
CA GLY A 114 -18.60 16.87 -12.51
C GLY A 114 -19.05 16.34 -11.13
N LEU A 115 -18.12 16.18 -10.18
CA LEU A 115 -18.43 15.77 -8.82
C LEU A 115 -18.13 16.91 -7.84
N ARG A 116 -19.07 17.17 -6.92
CA ARG A 116 -18.86 18.01 -5.75
C ARG A 116 -18.53 17.13 -4.56
N LEU A 117 -17.51 17.50 -3.82
CA LEU A 117 -17.01 16.73 -2.68
C LEU A 117 -17.26 17.54 -1.39
N GLN A 118 -17.75 16.87 -0.33
CA GLN A 118 -17.94 17.45 1.00
C GLN A 118 -16.92 16.89 1.98
N VAL A 119 -16.42 17.78 2.85
CA VAL A 119 -15.62 17.45 4.02
C VAL A 119 -16.28 18.12 5.21
N ASP A 120 -16.54 17.40 6.27
CA ASP A 120 -17.20 17.89 7.50
C ASP A 120 -18.56 18.58 7.26
N GLY A 121 -19.28 18.18 6.21
CA GLY A 121 -20.59 18.73 5.86
C GLY A 121 -20.56 19.96 4.95
N ASP A 122 -19.40 20.53 4.69
CA ASP A 122 -19.22 21.69 3.79
C ASP A 122 -18.61 21.26 2.44
N TRP A 123 -18.94 22.00 1.37
CA TRP A 123 -18.33 21.78 0.07
C TRP A 123 -16.86 22.15 0.09
N HIS A 124 -16.00 21.20 -0.28
CA HIS A 124 -14.55 21.43 -0.35
C HIS A 124 -14.24 22.49 -1.42
N PRO A 125 -13.69 23.67 -1.05
CA PRO A 125 -13.64 24.85 -1.94
C PRO A 125 -12.82 24.63 -3.21
N ALA A 126 -11.74 23.86 -3.17
CA ALA A 126 -10.94 23.58 -4.35
C ALA A 126 -11.71 22.70 -5.36
N TYR A 127 -12.28 21.58 -4.89
CA TYR A 127 -13.02 20.66 -5.79
C TYR A 127 -14.32 21.27 -6.30
N ASP A 128 -15.02 22.10 -5.50
CA ASP A 128 -16.18 22.85 -5.93
C ASP A 128 -15.84 23.88 -7.02
N THR A 129 -14.63 24.46 -6.98
CA THR A 129 -14.13 25.36 -8.03
C THR A 129 -13.89 24.60 -9.34
N PHE A 130 -13.21 23.45 -9.32
CA PHE A 130 -13.04 22.63 -10.53
C PHE A 130 -14.38 22.20 -11.11
N CYS A 131 -15.32 21.81 -10.25
CA CYS A 131 -16.65 21.41 -10.66
C CYS A 131 -17.41 22.56 -11.35
N ARG A 132 -17.42 23.77 -10.77
CA ARG A 132 -18.07 24.96 -11.38
C ARG A 132 -17.41 25.39 -12.69
N ARG A 133 -16.12 25.20 -12.85
CA ARG A 133 -15.38 25.50 -14.09
C ARG A 133 -15.52 24.42 -15.14
N GLN A 134 -16.16 23.30 -14.81
CA GLN A 134 -16.24 22.12 -15.67
C GLN A 134 -14.84 21.62 -16.11
N GLU A 135 -13.93 21.57 -15.16
CA GLU A 135 -12.55 21.09 -15.35
C GLU A 135 -12.36 19.75 -14.61
N PRO A 136 -11.65 18.79 -15.19
CA PRO A 136 -11.27 17.58 -14.48
C PRO A 136 -10.22 17.91 -13.41
N CYS A 137 -10.22 17.18 -12.31
CA CYS A 137 -9.16 17.27 -11.31
C CYS A 137 -8.75 15.89 -10.82
N ALA A 138 -7.52 15.82 -10.28
CA ALA A 138 -6.99 14.64 -9.64
C ALA A 138 -7.22 14.71 -8.13
N VAL A 139 -7.66 13.60 -7.54
CA VAL A 139 -7.89 13.45 -6.10
C VAL A 139 -7.07 12.26 -5.63
N THR A 140 -6.31 12.43 -4.56
CA THR A 140 -5.55 11.34 -3.95
C THR A 140 -6.46 10.47 -3.08
N MET A 141 -6.04 9.24 -2.80
CA MET A 141 -6.77 8.39 -1.84
C MET A 141 -6.83 9.01 -0.45
N GLU A 142 -5.84 9.78 -0.05
CA GLU A 142 -5.83 10.53 1.21
C GLU A 142 -7.00 11.53 1.26
N ASN A 143 -7.16 12.34 0.22
CA ASN A 143 -8.28 13.27 0.14
C ASN A 143 -9.65 12.57 0.10
N LEU A 144 -9.73 11.35 -0.45
CA LEU A 144 -10.98 10.59 -0.50
C LEU A 144 -11.40 10.04 0.89
N GLN A 145 -10.46 9.83 1.80
CA GLN A 145 -10.75 9.32 3.15
C GLN A 145 -11.47 10.35 4.02
N GLU A 146 -11.24 11.64 3.78
CA GLU A 146 -11.87 12.74 4.53
C GLU A 146 -13.27 13.11 4.00
N LEU A 147 -13.72 12.48 2.90
CA LEU A 147 -15.00 12.84 2.30
C LEU A 147 -16.18 12.35 3.15
N THR A 148 -17.07 13.27 3.46
CA THR A 148 -18.36 12.99 4.13
C THR A 148 -19.50 12.76 3.15
N ALA A 149 -19.43 13.36 1.94
CA ALA A 149 -20.40 13.11 0.85
C ALA A 149 -19.83 13.45 -0.52
N VAL A 150 -20.42 12.84 -1.55
CA VAL A 150 -20.12 13.10 -2.96
C VAL A 150 -21.45 13.33 -3.69
N GLN A 151 -21.55 14.43 -4.44
CA GLN A 151 -22.73 14.78 -5.22
C GLN A 151 -22.37 15.00 -6.70
N PRO A 152 -22.98 14.29 -7.64
CA PRO A 152 -22.85 14.57 -9.07
C PRO A 152 -23.58 15.86 -9.44
N THR A 153 -23.06 16.60 -10.43
CA THR A 153 -23.67 17.84 -10.95
C THR A 153 -24.44 17.65 -12.25
N GLY A 154 -24.54 16.44 -12.77
CA GLY A 154 -25.30 16.11 -13.99
C GLY A 154 -25.64 14.62 -14.01
N ASP A 155 -26.20 14.15 -15.13
CA ASP A 155 -26.44 12.74 -15.34
C ASP A 155 -25.11 11.99 -15.39
N LEU A 156 -24.95 11.01 -14.51
CA LEU A 156 -23.74 10.17 -14.43
C LEU A 156 -23.62 9.31 -15.70
N SER A 157 -22.74 9.68 -16.60
CA SER A 157 -22.17 8.73 -17.55
C SER A 157 -20.85 8.20 -16.98
N LEU A 158 -20.86 6.95 -16.53
CA LEU A 158 -19.64 6.22 -16.17
C LEU A 158 -18.84 5.97 -17.45
N ILE A 159 -17.77 6.72 -17.65
CA ILE A 159 -16.76 6.36 -18.64
C ILE A 159 -15.77 5.43 -17.94
N HIS A 160 -15.88 4.14 -18.25
CA HIS A 160 -14.80 3.18 -17.97
C HIS A 160 -13.68 3.43 -18.98
N ILE A 161 -12.50 3.81 -18.48
CA ILE A 161 -11.24 3.75 -19.22
C ILE A 161 -10.49 2.52 -18.77
#